data_6df1f2021083876d158a209638e70cfa
#
_entry.id   6df1f2021083876d158a209638e70cfa
#
_cell.length_a   1.000
_cell.length_b   1.000
_cell.length_c   1.000
_cell.angle_alpha   90.00
_cell.angle_beta   90.00
_cell.angle_gamma   90.00
#
_symmetry.space_group_name_H-M   'P 1'
#
loop_
_entity.id
_entity.type
_entity.pdbx_description
1 polymer ?
#
loop_
_entity_poly.entity_id
_entity_poly.type
_entity_poly.pdbx_seq_one_letter_code
_entity_poly.pdbx_strand_id
1 'polypeptide(L)'
;MKRLLIFVIPLLCLLSCEDAKYSLDNRFDPENIDLRPPALFFHPPEILTTIDTSIAIELYGLELEPAAAAHLDIRYDWGSVTVDSVIPGPFFSGQNNPMEITVDEQGVLDIYLYYLPDVQNNQNEGGTWSLATVYFSTISAGESELLYGTNTILRDANNDSVRIKDFGSGYINVK
;
A
#
# COMPACT_ATOMS: atom_id res chain seq x y z
N MET A 1 -5.09 -48.65 43.87
CA MET A 1 -4.53 -48.35 42.54
C MET A 1 -5.42 -47.57 41.57
N LYS A 2 -6.59 -47.02 42.01
CA LYS A 2 -7.53 -46.26 41.14
C LYS A 2 -7.44 -44.73 41.23
N ARG A 3 -6.55 -44.18 42.10
CA ARG A 3 -6.45 -42.70 42.29
C ARG A 3 -5.24 -42.04 41.58
N LEU A 4 -4.38 -42.84 40.96
CA LEU A 4 -3.18 -42.33 40.27
C LEU A 4 -3.46 -41.94 38.78
N LEU A 5 -4.56 -42.45 38.20
CA LEU A 5 -4.88 -42.24 36.78
C LEU A 5 -5.55 -40.89 36.49
N ILE A 6 -6.10 -40.22 37.51
CA ILE A 6 -6.85 -38.97 37.35
C ILE A 6 -5.91 -37.74 37.26
N PHE A 7 -4.65 -37.85 37.72
CA PHE A 7 -3.70 -36.74 37.70
C PHE A 7 -2.81 -36.65 36.41
N VAL A 8 -2.82 -37.70 35.59
CA VAL A 8 -2.00 -37.72 34.35
C VAL A 8 -2.71 -37.08 33.18
N ILE A 9 -4.04 -37.07 33.14
CA ILE A 9 -4.83 -36.52 32.02
C ILE A 9 -4.73 -34.99 31.91
N PRO A 10 -4.79 -34.18 32.99
CA PRO A 10 -4.64 -32.73 32.87
C PRO A 10 -3.20 -32.25 32.53
N LEU A 11 -2.18 -33.08 32.76
CA LEU A 11 -0.79 -32.72 32.45
C LEU A 11 -0.47 -32.86 30.96
N LEU A 12 -1.18 -33.73 30.21
CA LEU A 12 -1.00 -33.87 28.76
C LEU A 12 -1.62 -32.73 27.96
N CYS A 13 -2.59 -32.00 28.52
CA CYS A 13 -3.20 -30.86 27.84
C CYS A 13 -2.37 -29.58 27.85
N LEU A 14 -1.28 -29.54 28.62
CA LEU A 14 -0.40 -28.37 28.71
C LEU A 14 0.78 -28.40 27.71
N LEU A 15 0.93 -29.47 26.93
CA LEU A 15 2.02 -29.64 25.96
C LEU A 15 1.59 -29.38 24.51
N SER A 16 0.35 -28.93 24.26
CA SER A 16 -0.17 -28.70 22.91
C SER A 16 -0.40 -27.21 22.63
N CYS A 17 0.47 -26.34 23.10
CA CYS A 17 0.59 -25.03 22.52
C CYS A 17 1.80 -25.06 21.59
N GLU A 18 1.62 -25.52 20.35
CA GLU A 18 2.53 -25.13 19.29
C GLU A 18 2.32 -23.61 19.10
N ASP A 19 3.38 -22.85 19.36
CA ASP A 19 3.40 -21.43 18.96
C ASP A 19 3.09 -21.38 17.48
N ALA A 20 1.97 -20.73 17.13
CA ALA A 20 1.64 -20.50 15.75
C ALA A 20 2.79 -19.70 15.13
N LYS A 21 3.57 -20.35 14.27
CA LYS A 21 4.61 -19.67 13.48
C LYS A 21 3.89 -18.85 12.43
N TYR A 22 3.57 -17.61 12.76
CA TYR A 22 3.18 -16.63 11.77
C TYR A 22 4.42 -16.30 10.93
N SER A 23 4.31 -16.44 9.61
CA SER A 23 5.28 -15.84 8.70
C SER A 23 5.21 -14.34 8.90
N LEU A 24 6.33 -13.69 9.19
CA LEU A 24 6.42 -12.23 9.23
C LEU A 24 6.20 -11.61 7.84
N ASP A 25 6.39 -12.42 6.80
CA ASP A 25 6.16 -12.06 5.42
C ASP A 25 4.71 -12.41 5.03
N ASN A 26 3.79 -11.53 5.37
CA ASN A 26 2.40 -11.59 4.96
C ASN A 26 2.10 -10.46 3.97
N ARG A 27 2.24 -10.72 2.68
CA ARG A 27 2.02 -9.76 1.60
C ARG A 27 0.60 -9.15 1.55
N PHE A 28 -0.32 -9.67 2.34
CA PHE A 28 -1.68 -9.13 2.50
C PHE A 28 -1.84 -8.26 3.75
N ASP A 29 -0.79 -8.12 4.55
CA ASP A 29 -0.76 -7.25 5.71
C ASP A 29 0.20 -6.10 5.45
N PRO A 30 -0.31 -4.86 5.23
CA PRO A 30 0.53 -3.71 4.93
C PRO A 30 1.57 -3.38 5.99
N GLU A 31 1.39 -3.86 7.23
CA GLU A 31 2.33 -3.60 8.33
C GLU A 31 3.46 -4.64 8.41
N ASN A 32 3.30 -5.80 7.74
CA ASN A 32 4.25 -6.93 7.81
C ASN A 32 4.80 -7.32 6.42
N ILE A 33 4.99 -6.36 5.54
CA ILE A 33 5.57 -6.58 4.22
C ILE A 33 7.11 -6.58 4.30
N ASP A 34 7.78 -7.45 3.52
CA ASP A 34 9.25 -7.55 3.48
C ASP A 34 9.88 -6.44 2.62
N LEU A 35 9.76 -5.20 3.11
CA LEU A 35 10.42 -4.02 2.56
C LEU A 35 11.14 -3.27 3.68
N ARG A 36 12.22 -2.59 3.34
CA ARG A 36 12.99 -1.78 4.31
C ARG A 36 12.34 -0.40 4.44
N PRO A 37 11.70 -0.10 5.57
CA PRO A 37 11.06 1.19 5.75
C PRO A 37 12.07 2.36 5.85
N PRO A 38 11.69 3.58 5.49
CA PRO A 38 10.42 3.97 4.85
C PRO A 38 10.32 3.47 3.41
N ALA A 39 9.16 2.92 3.02
CA ALA A 39 8.97 2.33 1.69
C ALA A 39 7.61 2.69 1.08
N LEU A 40 7.49 2.55 -0.25
CA LEU A 40 6.22 2.63 -0.97
C LEU A 40 5.93 1.28 -1.64
N PHE A 41 4.66 0.88 -1.66
CA PHE A 41 4.24 -0.37 -2.29
C PHE A 41 2.79 -0.33 -2.75
N PHE A 42 2.39 -1.33 -3.54
CA PHE A 42 1.03 -1.52 -4.03
C PHE A 42 0.29 -2.54 -3.15
N HIS A 43 -0.97 -2.24 -2.80
CA HIS A 43 -1.80 -3.15 -2.01
C HIS A 43 -3.19 -3.32 -2.65
N PRO A 44 -3.64 -4.57 -2.92
CA PRO A 44 -2.87 -5.80 -2.85
C PRO A 44 -1.73 -5.83 -3.88
N PRO A 45 -0.63 -6.56 -3.61
CA PRO A 45 0.52 -6.60 -4.51
C PRO A 45 0.26 -7.37 -5.80
N GLU A 46 -0.79 -8.18 -5.84
CA GLU A 46 -1.19 -8.95 -7.02
C GLU A 46 -2.71 -9.07 -7.10
N ILE A 47 -3.26 -8.80 -8.28
CA ILE A 47 -4.67 -9.00 -8.61
C ILE A 47 -4.78 -9.92 -9.81
N LEU A 48 -5.57 -10.99 -9.68
CA LEU A 48 -6.00 -11.85 -10.77
C LEU A 48 -7.45 -11.52 -11.11
N THR A 49 -7.73 -11.16 -12.36
CA THR A 49 -9.05 -10.69 -12.78
C THR A 49 -9.37 -11.10 -14.22
N THR A 50 -10.52 -10.67 -14.74
CA THR A 50 -10.96 -10.88 -16.12
C THR A 50 -11.12 -9.55 -16.84
N ILE A 51 -11.24 -9.57 -18.16
CA ILE A 51 -11.53 -8.39 -18.99
C ILE A 51 -12.86 -7.75 -18.56
N ASP A 52 -13.01 -6.45 -18.79
CA ASP A 52 -14.18 -5.64 -18.42
C ASP A 52 -14.49 -5.61 -16.92
N THR A 53 -13.46 -5.64 -16.09
CA THR A 53 -13.56 -5.58 -14.64
C THR A 53 -12.93 -4.29 -14.13
N SER A 54 -13.59 -3.62 -13.17
CA SER A 54 -12.98 -2.52 -12.42
C SER A 54 -12.29 -3.08 -11.16
N ILE A 55 -11.06 -2.66 -10.92
CA ILE A 55 -10.23 -3.08 -9.79
C ILE A 55 -9.68 -1.85 -9.08
N ALA A 56 -9.38 -2.00 -7.79
CA ALA A 56 -8.80 -0.95 -6.97
C ALA A 56 -7.45 -1.41 -6.43
N ILE A 57 -6.45 -0.55 -6.52
CA ILE A 57 -5.12 -0.76 -5.94
C ILE A 57 -4.76 0.46 -5.11
N GLU A 58 -4.37 0.21 -3.87
CA GLU A 58 -3.90 1.26 -2.97
C GLU A 58 -2.39 1.45 -3.11
N LEU A 59 -1.97 2.70 -3.15
CA LEU A 59 -0.58 3.11 -3.07
C LEU A 59 -0.27 3.35 -1.60
N TYR A 60 0.49 2.45 -1.00
CA TYR A 60 0.75 2.44 0.44
C TYR A 60 2.14 2.94 0.79
N GLY A 61 2.22 3.64 1.91
CA GLY A 61 3.49 3.97 2.55
C GLY A 61 3.70 3.12 3.80
N LEU A 62 4.88 2.56 3.96
CA LEU A 62 5.33 1.81 5.13
C LEU A 62 6.24 2.67 5.97
N GLU A 63 5.83 2.97 7.22
CA GLU A 63 6.60 3.77 8.20
C GLU A 63 7.18 5.07 7.59
N LEU A 64 6.36 5.78 6.84
CA LEU A 64 6.76 7.07 6.26
C LEU A 64 6.92 8.12 7.34
N GLU A 65 7.89 9.03 7.15
CA GLU A 65 7.97 10.27 7.88
C GLU A 65 6.81 11.20 7.46
N PRO A 66 6.44 12.19 8.28
CA PRO A 66 5.40 13.16 7.93
C PRO A 66 5.70 13.84 6.58
N ALA A 67 4.70 13.85 5.69
CA ALA A 67 4.80 14.50 4.38
C ALA A 67 3.59 15.40 4.12
N ALA A 68 3.81 16.54 3.49
CA ALA A 68 2.77 17.51 3.11
C ALA A 68 2.40 17.40 1.62
N ALA A 69 3.28 16.81 0.81
CA ALA A 69 3.06 16.61 -0.60
C ALA A 69 3.70 15.30 -1.08
N ALA A 70 3.11 14.70 -2.12
CA ALA A 70 3.66 13.59 -2.87
C ALA A 70 3.50 13.82 -4.37
N HIS A 71 4.50 13.46 -5.14
CA HIS A 71 4.42 13.15 -6.54
C HIS A 71 4.68 11.66 -6.69
N LEU A 72 3.69 10.90 -7.12
CA LEU A 72 3.77 9.46 -7.36
C LEU A 72 3.75 9.24 -8.87
N ASP A 73 4.88 8.82 -9.45
CA ASP A 73 5.05 8.44 -10.85
C ASP A 73 4.85 6.92 -10.92
N ILE A 74 3.76 6.46 -11.53
CA ILE A 74 3.39 5.05 -11.63
C ILE A 74 3.49 4.61 -13.08
N ARG A 75 4.21 3.51 -13.30
CA ARG A 75 4.32 2.84 -14.61
C ARG A 75 3.40 1.63 -14.64
N TYR A 76 2.68 1.44 -15.75
CA TYR A 76 1.77 0.34 -15.95
C TYR A 76 1.63 -0.01 -17.44
N ASP A 77 1.08 -1.19 -17.79
CA ASP A 77 0.80 -1.55 -19.19
C ASP A 77 -0.58 -1.05 -19.62
N TRP A 78 -0.61 0.06 -20.32
CA TRP A 78 -1.81 0.67 -20.89
C TRP A 78 -2.50 -0.18 -21.97
N GLY A 79 -1.86 -1.24 -22.48
CA GLY A 79 -2.47 -2.20 -23.39
C GLY A 79 -3.42 -3.18 -22.70
N SER A 80 -3.27 -3.38 -21.40
CA SER A 80 -4.05 -4.33 -20.60
C SER A 80 -5.05 -3.64 -19.67
N VAL A 81 -4.71 -2.45 -19.15
CA VAL A 81 -5.52 -1.69 -18.21
C VAL A 81 -5.53 -0.19 -18.53
N THR A 82 -6.58 0.50 -18.11
CA THR A 82 -6.71 1.96 -18.16
C THR A 82 -7.00 2.50 -16.78
N VAL A 83 -6.56 3.72 -16.49
CA VAL A 83 -6.88 4.41 -15.24
C VAL A 83 -8.27 5.04 -15.36
N ASP A 84 -9.16 4.73 -14.41
CA ASP A 84 -10.51 5.34 -14.36
C ASP A 84 -10.52 6.56 -13.44
N SER A 85 -9.94 6.43 -12.24
CA SER A 85 -9.90 7.51 -11.26
C SER A 85 -8.84 7.25 -10.19
N VAL A 86 -8.48 8.32 -9.48
CA VAL A 86 -7.62 8.29 -8.30
C VAL A 86 -8.38 8.93 -7.16
N ILE A 87 -8.28 8.38 -5.96
CA ILE A 87 -8.87 8.95 -4.74
C ILE A 87 -7.76 9.08 -3.70
N PRO A 88 -7.53 10.27 -3.11
CA PRO A 88 -6.57 10.45 -2.04
C PRO A 88 -6.85 9.53 -0.85
N GLY A 89 -5.78 8.93 -0.31
CA GLY A 89 -5.84 8.04 0.84
C GLY A 89 -5.78 8.77 2.18
N PRO A 90 -5.96 8.03 3.28
CA PRO A 90 -5.96 8.61 4.64
C PRO A 90 -4.64 9.25 5.06
N PHE A 91 -3.51 8.89 4.42
CA PHE A 91 -2.22 9.53 4.74
C PHE A 91 -2.28 11.06 4.56
N PHE A 92 -3.01 11.56 3.55
CA PHE A 92 -3.20 12.98 3.29
C PHE A 92 -4.54 13.52 3.80
N SER A 93 -5.44 12.67 4.31
CA SER A 93 -6.73 13.09 4.84
C SER A 93 -6.57 13.64 6.25
N GLY A 94 -6.27 14.92 6.33
CA GLY A 94 -6.43 15.70 7.57
C GLY A 94 -7.80 16.41 7.60
N GLN A 95 -7.95 17.44 8.45
CA GLN A 95 -9.16 18.28 8.47
C GLN A 95 -9.36 19.10 7.19
N ASN A 96 -8.32 19.22 6.36
CA ASN A 96 -8.37 19.85 5.04
C ASN A 96 -8.40 18.75 3.98
N ASN A 97 -9.36 18.79 3.07
CA ASN A 97 -9.39 17.88 1.93
C ASN A 97 -8.08 18.02 1.16
N PRO A 98 -7.37 16.92 0.90
CA PRO A 98 -6.17 16.97 0.07
C PRO A 98 -6.54 17.45 -1.32
N MET A 99 -5.65 18.21 -1.93
CA MET A 99 -5.75 18.56 -3.36
C MET A 99 -5.07 17.45 -4.14
N GLU A 100 -5.73 17.03 -5.21
CA GLU A 100 -5.23 15.99 -6.10
C GLU A 100 -5.19 16.53 -7.54
N ILE A 101 -4.11 16.23 -8.24
CA ILE A 101 -3.97 16.42 -9.68
C ILE A 101 -3.46 15.11 -10.25
N THR A 102 -4.18 14.58 -11.24
CA THR A 102 -3.82 13.33 -11.91
C THR A 102 -3.59 13.60 -13.39
N VAL A 103 -2.46 13.09 -13.91
CA VAL A 103 -2.14 13.11 -15.34
C VAL A 103 -1.81 11.67 -15.75
N ASP A 104 -2.54 11.16 -16.76
CA ASP A 104 -2.32 9.82 -17.30
C ASP A 104 -1.92 9.92 -18.78
N GLU A 105 -0.72 9.46 -19.10
CA GLU A 105 -0.15 9.48 -20.45
C GLU A 105 0.37 8.07 -20.83
N GLN A 106 -0.53 7.23 -21.34
CA GLN A 106 -0.20 5.93 -21.98
C GLN A 106 0.84 5.09 -21.19
N GLY A 107 0.45 4.66 -20.00
CA GLY A 107 1.29 3.81 -19.14
C GLY A 107 2.15 4.57 -18.15
N VAL A 108 1.96 5.88 -18.05
CA VAL A 108 2.57 6.76 -17.06
C VAL A 108 1.48 7.53 -16.33
N LEU A 109 1.25 7.19 -15.08
CA LEU A 109 0.30 7.87 -14.23
C LEU A 109 1.06 8.73 -13.22
N ASP A 110 0.96 10.04 -13.38
CA ASP A 110 1.49 11.02 -12.42
C ASP A 110 0.36 11.48 -11.48
N ILE A 111 0.54 11.27 -10.19
CA ILE A 111 -0.40 11.66 -9.14
C ILE A 111 0.28 12.68 -8.24
N TYR A 112 -0.28 13.88 -8.17
CA TYR A 112 0.18 14.94 -7.27
C TYR A 112 -0.83 15.09 -6.14
N LEU A 113 -0.39 14.80 -4.93
CA LEU A 113 -1.19 14.92 -3.70
C LEU A 113 -0.54 15.97 -2.82
N TYR A 114 -1.31 16.88 -2.28
CA TYR A 114 -0.82 17.83 -1.31
C TYR A 114 -1.95 18.38 -0.44
N TYR A 115 -1.61 18.77 0.75
CA TYR A 115 -2.48 19.54 1.62
C TYR A 115 -1.75 20.81 2.06
N LEU A 116 -2.53 21.85 2.34
CA LEU A 116 -1.98 23.07 2.93
C LEU A 116 -1.98 22.87 4.45
N PRO A 117 -0.81 22.73 5.11
CA PRO A 117 -0.74 22.60 6.54
C PRO A 117 -1.36 23.84 7.18
N ASP A 118 -2.37 23.69 8.02
CA ASP A 118 -2.79 24.77 8.88
C ASP A 118 -1.72 24.99 9.95
N VAL A 119 -1.31 26.24 10.12
CA VAL A 119 -0.14 26.65 10.93
C VAL A 119 -0.24 26.19 12.40
N GLN A 120 -1.39 25.68 12.83
CA GLN A 120 -1.63 25.34 14.23
C GLN A 120 -1.84 23.86 14.57
N ASN A 121 -2.24 22.96 13.66
CA ASN A 121 -2.65 21.62 14.08
C ASN A 121 -2.57 20.46 13.04
N ASN A 122 -2.07 20.62 11.83
CA ASN A 122 -2.26 19.61 10.79
C ASN A 122 -0.96 19.19 10.06
N GLN A 123 0.02 18.72 10.80
CA GLN A 123 1.03 17.83 10.24
C GLN A 123 0.47 16.41 10.34
N ASN A 124 0.50 15.61 9.25
CA ASN A 124 0.28 14.19 9.41
C ASN A 124 1.40 13.61 10.29
N GLU A 125 1.07 12.61 11.06
CA GLU A 125 2.01 11.99 11.99
C GLU A 125 3.00 11.05 11.31
N GLY A 126 2.87 10.87 9.97
CA GLY A 126 3.57 9.81 9.25
C GLY A 126 2.97 8.43 9.54
N GLY A 127 3.74 7.36 9.32
CA GLY A 127 3.33 6.00 9.65
C GLY A 127 3.01 5.14 8.42
N THR A 128 2.23 4.08 8.63
CA THR A 128 1.83 3.11 7.59
C THR A 128 0.39 3.37 7.18
N TRP A 129 0.20 3.97 6.01
CA TRP A 129 -1.11 4.40 5.51
C TRP A 129 -1.18 4.38 3.99
N SER A 130 -2.40 4.26 3.45
CA SER A 130 -2.67 4.48 2.03
C SER A 130 -2.51 5.96 1.67
N LEU A 131 -1.72 6.26 0.64
CA LEU A 131 -1.54 7.60 0.07
C LEU A 131 -2.65 7.91 -0.94
N ALA A 132 -3.00 6.94 -1.76
CA ALA A 132 -4.07 7.03 -2.76
C ALA A 132 -4.60 5.65 -3.12
N THR A 133 -5.83 5.62 -3.64
CA THR A 133 -6.41 4.46 -4.31
C THR A 133 -6.55 4.77 -5.79
N VAL A 134 -5.98 3.93 -6.64
CA VAL A 134 -6.13 3.98 -8.10
C VAL A 134 -7.14 2.94 -8.55
N TYR A 135 -8.13 3.36 -9.28
CA TYR A 135 -9.11 2.49 -9.93
C TYR A 135 -8.70 2.28 -11.38
N PHE A 136 -8.61 1.00 -11.77
CA PHE A 136 -8.30 0.61 -13.13
C PHE A 136 -9.46 -0.18 -13.74
N SER A 137 -9.71 0.01 -15.04
CA SER A 137 -10.52 -0.88 -15.86
C SER A 137 -9.63 -1.78 -16.69
N THR A 138 -9.93 -3.08 -16.69
CA THR A 138 -9.22 -4.07 -17.49
C THR A 138 -9.82 -4.12 -18.89
N ILE A 139 -8.99 -3.97 -19.92
CA ILE A 139 -9.42 -3.83 -21.33
C ILE A 139 -8.98 -4.98 -22.24
N SER A 140 -7.92 -5.68 -21.88
CA SER A 140 -7.37 -6.78 -22.66
C SER A 140 -6.68 -7.80 -21.76
N ALA A 141 -6.68 -9.07 -22.17
CA ALA A 141 -5.89 -10.10 -21.49
C ALA A 141 -4.40 -9.79 -21.58
N GLY A 142 -3.71 -9.93 -20.47
CA GLY A 142 -2.29 -9.62 -20.34
C GLY A 142 -1.87 -9.42 -18.90
N GLU A 143 -0.61 -9.10 -18.71
CA GLU A 143 -0.04 -8.79 -17.40
C GLU A 143 0.44 -7.33 -17.38
N SER A 144 -0.03 -6.57 -16.42
CA SER A 144 0.43 -5.21 -16.15
C SER A 144 1.24 -5.20 -14.87
N GLU A 145 2.55 -5.02 -14.99
CA GLU A 145 3.41 -4.72 -13.85
C GLU A 145 3.23 -3.26 -13.45
N LEU A 146 3.08 -3.03 -12.16
CA LEU A 146 3.01 -1.69 -11.57
C LEU A 146 4.33 -1.37 -10.90
N LEU A 147 4.94 -0.26 -11.30
CA LEU A 147 6.23 0.19 -10.78
C LEU A 147 6.17 1.66 -10.40
N TYR A 148 6.89 2.03 -9.36
CA TYR A 148 7.19 3.44 -9.08
C TYR A 148 8.30 3.94 -10.00
N GLY A 149 8.04 5.03 -10.70
CA GLY A 149 9.02 5.71 -11.54
C GLY A 149 9.99 6.57 -10.75
N THR A 150 11.03 7.04 -11.44
CA THR A 150 12.15 7.80 -10.84
C THR A 150 11.76 9.20 -10.35
N ASN A 151 10.61 9.71 -10.77
CA ASN A 151 10.11 11.02 -10.34
C ASN A 151 9.31 10.96 -9.05
N THR A 152 9.09 9.74 -8.51
CA THR A 152 8.36 9.58 -7.24
C THR A 152 9.12 10.24 -6.10
N ILE A 153 8.48 11.22 -5.45
CA ILE A 153 9.05 11.98 -4.34
C ILE A 153 7.97 12.41 -3.35
N LEU A 154 8.29 12.35 -2.07
CA LEU A 154 7.50 12.95 -1.00
C LEU A 154 8.24 14.16 -0.44
N ARG A 155 7.50 15.17 -0.01
CA ARG A 155 8.04 16.38 0.61
C ARG A 155 7.31 16.70 1.91
N ASP A 156 8.07 17.12 2.90
CA ASP A 156 7.54 17.59 4.18
C ASP A 156 6.96 19.02 4.09
N ALA A 157 6.48 19.54 5.21
CA ALA A 157 5.92 20.90 5.31
C ALA A 157 6.95 22.03 5.06
N ASN A 158 8.24 21.74 5.16
CA ASN A 158 9.34 22.67 4.84
C ASN A 158 9.80 22.57 3.40
N ASN A 159 9.14 21.69 2.61
CA ASN A 159 9.55 21.35 1.24
C ASN A 159 10.87 20.57 1.16
N ASP A 160 11.30 19.95 2.25
CA ASP A 160 12.43 19.03 2.25
C ASP A 160 11.98 17.64 1.75
N SER A 161 12.91 16.92 1.12
CA SER A 161 12.60 15.58 0.59
C SER A 161 12.49 14.57 1.72
N VAL A 162 11.36 13.89 1.81
CA VAL A 162 11.16 12.72 2.68
C VAL A 162 11.85 11.52 2.04
N ARG A 163 12.66 10.83 2.83
CA ARG A 163 13.44 9.70 2.35
C ARG A 163 12.55 8.48 2.13
N ILE A 164 12.70 7.83 0.98
CA ILE A 164 12.16 6.51 0.67
C ILE A 164 13.35 5.58 0.43
N LYS A 165 13.36 4.38 1.02
CA LYS A 165 14.45 3.41 0.90
C LYS A 165 14.15 2.32 -0.10
N ASP A 166 12.90 1.84 -0.13
CA ASP A 166 12.48 0.74 -0.98
C ASP A 166 11.17 1.07 -1.70
N PHE A 167 11.01 0.45 -2.86
CA PHE A 167 9.79 0.48 -3.67
C PHE A 167 9.37 -0.95 -3.98
N GLY A 168 8.15 -1.32 -3.56
CA GLY A 168 7.52 -2.57 -3.97
C GLY A 168 6.90 -2.45 -5.35
N SER A 169 6.78 -3.57 -6.06
CA SER A 169 6.03 -3.69 -7.31
C SER A 169 4.64 -4.26 -7.07
N GLY A 170 3.75 -4.06 -8.05
CA GLY A 170 2.43 -4.67 -8.09
C GLY A 170 2.18 -5.37 -9.43
N TYR A 171 1.19 -6.26 -9.48
CA TYR A 171 0.84 -7.01 -10.69
C TYR A 171 -0.68 -7.10 -10.87
N ILE A 172 -1.15 -6.81 -12.08
CA ILE A 172 -2.52 -7.04 -12.51
C ILE A 172 -2.47 -8.08 -13.63
N ASN A 173 -3.01 -9.27 -13.39
CA ASN A 173 -3.07 -10.35 -14.35
C ASN A 173 -4.50 -10.51 -14.85
N VAL A 174 -4.74 -10.16 -16.12
CA VAL A 174 -6.05 -10.18 -16.77
C VAL A 174 -6.16 -11.43 -17.66
N LYS A 175 -7.17 -12.27 -17.40
CA LYS A 175 -7.43 -13.53 -18.14
C LYS A 175 -8.62 -13.40 -19.07
#